data_0f6862dd0150671f68e5652d1a7ee3e4
#
_entry.id   0f6862dd0150671f68e5652d1a7ee3e4
#
_cell.length_a   1.000
_cell.length_b   1.000
_cell.length_c   1.000
_cell.angle_alpha   90.00
_cell.angle_beta   90.00
_cell.angle_gamma   90.00
#
_symmetry.space_group_name_H-M   'P 1'
#
loop_
_entity.id
_entity.type
_entity.pdbx_description
1 polymer ?
#
loop_
_entity_poly.entity_id
_entity_poly.type
_entity_poly.pdbx_seq_one_letter_code
_entity_poly.pdbx_strand_id
1 'polypeptide(L)'
;MIKRISLLFCTTFLIHTVLFAGNVVDNYLYRCNEKLVEVVMEDVFNPPVASRVYVYPNIAAYEVLSIGNPQLISLSGQIKHLPKLKMERENINYSIAAEFAYTTVAKKLVFSEYMITDFENAEKEIWKNKNIDTVLINKSIAYGINAGKQMIDWVMKDNYTYIRTLQRYVLSDSAAAWKPTADRKSVV
;
A
#
# COMPACT_ATOMS: atom_id res chain seq x y z
N MET A 1 20.48 8.66 -51.89
CA MET A 1 21.10 8.81 -50.57
C MET A 1 20.07 9.11 -49.47
N ILE A 2 19.15 10.02 -49.66
CA ILE A 2 18.11 10.44 -48.66
C ILE A 2 17.21 9.29 -48.21
N LYS A 3 16.75 8.39 -49.08
CA LYS A 3 15.89 7.24 -48.73
C LYS A 3 16.54 6.23 -47.79
N ARG A 4 17.87 6.05 -47.86
CA ARG A 4 18.63 5.13 -46.99
C ARG A 4 18.84 5.73 -45.59
N ILE A 5 18.99 7.06 -45.48
CA ILE A 5 19.12 7.77 -44.20
C ILE A 5 17.81 7.75 -43.44
N SER A 6 16.67 7.94 -44.13
CA SER A 6 15.34 7.88 -43.54
C SER A 6 15.02 6.48 -42.97
N LEU A 7 15.45 5.40 -43.66
CA LEU A 7 15.23 4.04 -43.17
C LEU A 7 16.06 3.73 -41.91
N LEU A 8 17.29 4.22 -41.85
CA LEU A 8 18.18 4.08 -40.67
C LEU A 8 17.63 4.84 -39.47
N PHE A 9 17.05 6.03 -39.67
CA PHE A 9 16.45 6.82 -38.60
C PHE A 9 15.17 6.17 -38.05
N CYS A 10 14.37 5.56 -38.93
CA CYS A 10 13.13 4.84 -38.51
C CYS A 10 13.46 3.56 -37.72
N THR A 11 14.52 2.82 -38.11
CA THR A 11 14.93 1.60 -37.38
C THR A 11 15.55 1.92 -36.02
N THR A 12 16.35 2.99 -35.90
CA THR A 12 16.91 3.40 -34.60
C THR A 12 15.80 3.90 -33.63
N PHE A 13 14.77 4.60 -34.15
CA PHE A 13 13.63 5.04 -33.35
C PHE A 13 12.82 3.85 -32.86
N LEU A 14 12.57 2.84 -33.70
CA LEU A 14 11.87 1.61 -33.31
C LEU A 14 12.64 0.80 -32.24
N ILE A 15 13.96 0.73 -32.32
CA ILE A 15 14.81 0.03 -31.35
C ILE A 15 14.74 0.76 -29.98
N HIS A 16 14.72 2.08 -29.95
CA HIS A 16 14.60 2.83 -28.71
C HIS A 16 13.25 2.65 -28.03
N THR A 17 12.15 2.52 -28.78
CA THR A 17 10.82 2.28 -28.21
C THR A 17 10.68 0.86 -27.63
N VAL A 18 11.37 -0.12 -28.20
CA VAL A 18 11.37 -1.50 -27.66
C VAL A 18 12.21 -1.62 -26.37
N LEU A 19 13.26 -0.82 -26.21
CA LEU A 19 14.08 -0.81 -25.00
C LEU A 19 13.38 -0.15 -23.79
N PHE A 20 12.37 0.68 -24.02
CA PHE A 20 11.53 1.24 -22.96
C PHE A 20 10.35 0.33 -22.54
N ALA A 21 10.09 -0.75 -23.28
CA ALA A 21 8.98 -1.67 -23.01
C ALA A 21 9.33 -2.84 -22.07
N GLY A 22 10.34 -2.71 -21.23
CA GLY A 22 10.83 -3.89 -20.59
C GLY A 22 11.41 -3.79 -19.19
N ASN A 23 10.68 -3.30 -18.22
CA ASN A 23 10.72 -3.86 -16.88
C ASN A 23 9.28 -3.93 -16.42
N VAL A 24 8.69 -5.12 -16.45
CA VAL A 24 7.51 -5.40 -15.64
C VAL A 24 7.97 -5.21 -14.20
N VAL A 25 7.87 -3.99 -13.72
CA VAL A 25 8.03 -3.70 -12.30
C VAL A 25 7.05 -4.63 -11.61
N ASP A 26 7.56 -5.50 -10.78
CA ASP A 26 6.76 -6.45 -10.02
C ASP A 26 5.72 -5.66 -9.22
N ASN A 27 4.48 -5.71 -9.67
CA ASN A 27 3.45 -4.77 -9.24
C ASN A 27 2.72 -5.27 -7.99
N TYR A 28 3.46 -5.89 -7.04
CA TYR A 28 2.89 -6.46 -5.82
C TYR A 28 2.12 -5.43 -4.97
N LEU A 29 2.62 -4.20 -4.87
CA LEU A 29 1.88 -3.13 -4.15
C LEU A 29 0.59 -2.72 -4.87
N TYR A 30 0.57 -2.78 -6.20
CA TYR A 30 -0.67 -2.57 -6.94
C TYR A 30 -1.69 -3.65 -6.61
N ARG A 31 -1.29 -4.94 -6.63
CA ARG A 31 -2.16 -6.06 -6.25
C ARG A 31 -2.66 -5.93 -4.80
N CYS A 32 -1.80 -5.49 -3.88
CA CYS A 32 -2.20 -5.20 -2.49
C CYS A 32 -3.31 -4.14 -2.43
N ASN A 33 -3.15 -3.04 -3.19
CA ASN A 33 -4.15 -1.97 -3.22
C ASN A 33 -5.44 -2.42 -3.90
N GLU A 34 -5.38 -3.19 -5.00
CA GLU A 34 -6.57 -3.78 -5.63
C GLU A 34 -7.34 -4.68 -4.64
N LYS A 35 -6.63 -5.58 -3.94
CA LYS A 35 -7.26 -6.42 -2.93
C LYS A 35 -7.88 -5.60 -1.81
N LEU A 36 -7.22 -4.55 -1.37
CA LEU A 36 -7.76 -3.69 -0.32
C LEU A 36 -9.01 -2.92 -0.79
N VAL A 37 -9.09 -2.54 -2.07
CA VAL A 37 -10.32 -1.95 -2.65
C VAL A 37 -11.47 -2.94 -2.56
N GLU A 38 -11.27 -4.20 -2.94
CA GLU A 38 -12.29 -5.25 -2.82
C GLU A 38 -12.79 -5.38 -1.37
N VAL A 39 -11.87 -5.44 -0.41
CA VAL A 39 -12.21 -5.56 1.02
C VAL A 39 -12.95 -4.33 1.54
N VAL A 40 -12.53 -3.13 1.15
CA VAL A 40 -13.20 -1.87 1.55
C VAL A 40 -14.63 -1.81 1.00
N MET A 41 -14.85 -2.35 -0.20
CA MET A 41 -16.19 -2.46 -0.78
C MET A 41 -17.04 -3.50 -0.07
N GLU A 42 -16.49 -4.67 0.25
CA GLU A 42 -17.16 -5.73 1.02
C GLU A 42 -17.56 -5.25 2.40
N ASP A 43 -16.66 -4.57 3.10
CA ASP A 43 -16.88 -4.02 4.44
C ASP A 43 -17.75 -2.75 4.47
N VAL A 44 -18.14 -2.24 3.31
CA VAL A 44 -18.99 -1.04 3.12
C VAL A 44 -18.46 0.17 3.91
N PHE A 45 -17.16 0.43 3.84
CA PHE A 45 -16.57 1.58 4.52
C PHE A 45 -16.98 2.89 3.88
N ASN A 46 -17.35 3.87 4.71
CA ASN A 46 -17.58 5.23 4.24
C ASN A 46 -16.25 5.90 3.82
N PRO A 47 -16.28 6.91 2.91
CA PRO A 47 -15.07 7.51 2.35
C PRO A 47 -14.05 8.04 3.38
N PRO A 48 -14.43 8.73 4.47
CA PRO A 48 -13.49 9.18 5.49
C PRO A 48 -12.75 8.04 6.21
N VAL A 49 -13.41 6.91 6.45
CA VAL A 49 -12.78 5.72 7.04
C VAL A 49 -11.91 5.01 6.01
N ALA A 50 -12.43 4.82 4.79
CA ALA A 50 -11.71 4.18 3.69
C ALA A 50 -10.38 4.89 3.39
N SER A 51 -10.33 6.23 3.42
CA SER A 51 -9.09 6.99 3.19
C SER A 51 -7.97 6.60 4.17
N ARG A 52 -8.30 6.38 5.44
CA ARG A 52 -7.34 5.92 6.44
C ARG A 52 -6.92 4.47 6.21
N VAL A 53 -7.88 3.61 5.88
CA VAL A 53 -7.61 2.19 5.56
C VAL A 53 -6.64 2.06 4.39
N TYR A 54 -6.73 2.94 3.38
CA TYR A 54 -5.75 2.95 2.28
C TYR A 54 -4.39 3.51 2.69
N VAL A 55 -4.36 4.58 3.48
CA VAL A 55 -3.11 5.31 3.76
C VAL A 55 -2.17 4.52 4.67
N TYR A 56 -2.67 3.94 5.76
CA TYR A 56 -1.79 3.31 6.76
C TYR A 56 -1.00 2.10 6.25
N PRO A 57 -1.60 1.15 5.48
CA PRO A 57 -0.83 0.05 4.90
C PRO A 57 0.22 0.53 3.91
N ASN A 58 -0.10 1.56 3.11
CA ASN A 58 0.86 2.14 2.16
C ASN A 58 2.04 2.82 2.87
N ILE A 59 1.81 3.52 3.99
CA ILE A 59 2.89 4.07 4.81
C ILE A 59 3.77 2.94 5.36
N ALA A 60 3.19 1.85 5.85
CA ALA A 60 3.95 0.73 6.37
C ALA A 60 4.85 0.09 5.30
N ALA A 61 4.31 -0.14 4.09
CA ALA A 61 5.08 -0.66 2.97
C ALA A 61 6.19 0.31 2.55
N TYR A 62 5.89 1.61 2.46
CA TYR A 62 6.85 2.63 2.09
C TYR A 62 8.03 2.72 3.08
N GLU A 63 7.75 2.69 4.38
CA GLU A 63 8.79 2.72 5.40
C GLU A 63 9.74 1.52 5.30
N VAL A 64 9.19 0.32 5.02
CA VAL A 64 10.02 -0.87 4.79
C VAL A 64 10.87 -0.70 3.52
N LEU A 65 10.30 -0.20 2.42
CA LEU A 65 11.04 0.03 1.17
C LEU A 65 12.14 1.09 1.34
N SER A 66 11.90 2.12 2.15
CA SER A 66 12.89 3.18 2.39
C SER A 66 14.16 2.69 3.08
N ILE A 67 14.08 1.58 3.82
CA ILE A 67 15.25 0.95 4.42
C ILE A 67 16.13 0.27 3.35
N GLY A 68 15.50 -0.39 2.39
CA GLY A 68 16.19 -1.12 1.33
C GLY A 68 16.65 -0.26 0.14
N ASN A 69 16.15 0.97 0.04
CA ASN A 69 16.45 1.87 -1.07
C ASN A 69 16.90 3.26 -0.57
N PRO A 70 18.20 3.59 -0.69
CA PRO A 70 18.73 4.88 -0.22
C PRO A 70 18.21 6.10 -0.99
N GLN A 71 17.51 5.92 -2.12
CA GLN A 71 16.86 7.02 -2.84
C GLN A 71 15.52 7.42 -2.21
N LEU A 72 14.94 6.58 -1.36
CA LEU A 72 13.70 6.87 -0.66
C LEU A 72 14.01 7.51 0.70
N ILE A 73 13.26 8.55 1.02
CA ILE A 73 13.40 9.27 2.28
C ILE A 73 12.30 8.78 3.22
N SER A 74 12.69 8.22 4.38
CA SER A 74 11.73 7.80 5.42
C SER A 74 10.82 8.94 5.83
N LEU A 75 9.55 8.63 6.04
CA LEU A 75 8.53 9.53 6.57
C LEU A 75 8.65 9.70 8.09
N SER A 76 9.46 8.86 8.76
CA SER A 76 9.77 9.00 10.18
C SER A 76 10.46 10.35 10.45
N GLY A 77 9.91 11.11 11.40
CA GLY A 77 10.33 12.50 11.64
C GLY A 77 9.57 13.55 10.80
N GLN A 78 8.92 13.16 9.70
CA GLN A 78 8.04 14.03 8.91
C GLN A 78 6.59 13.86 9.34
N ILE A 79 6.17 12.63 9.64
CA ILE A 79 4.86 12.32 10.20
C ILE A 79 4.98 12.19 11.71
N LYS A 80 4.08 12.87 12.43
CA LYS A 80 4.09 12.91 13.89
C LYS A 80 4.01 11.51 14.49
N HIS A 81 4.96 11.20 15.37
CA HIS A 81 5.07 9.93 16.11
C HIS A 81 5.21 8.67 15.25
N LEU A 82 5.44 8.79 13.93
CA LEU A 82 5.72 7.62 13.10
C LEU A 82 7.02 6.95 13.57
N PRO A 83 7.01 5.64 13.88
CA PRO A 83 8.19 4.95 14.36
C PRO A 83 9.26 4.87 13.26
N LYS A 84 10.51 4.98 13.64
CA LYS A 84 11.62 4.67 12.74
C LYS A 84 11.88 3.18 12.79
N LEU A 85 11.66 2.50 11.68
CA LEU A 85 11.96 1.08 11.56
C LEU A 85 13.47 0.84 11.60
N LYS A 86 13.87 -0.31 12.14
CA LYS A 86 15.29 -0.70 12.21
C LYS A 86 15.65 -1.52 10.98
N MET A 87 16.82 -1.23 10.41
CA MET A 87 17.43 -2.07 9.39
C MET A 87 17.86 -3.38 10.06
N GLU A 88 17.48 -4.51 9.46
CA GLU A 88 18.04 -5.81 9.87
C GLU A 88 19.47 -5.96 9.32
N ARG A 89 20.30 -6.66 10.08
CA ARG A 89 21.68 -6.98 9.65
C ARG A 89 21.71 -8.15 8.67
N GLU A 90 20.62 -8.91 8.61
CA GLU A 90 20.48 -10.05 7.75
C GLU A 90 20.03 -9.63 6.35
N ASN A 91 20.28 -10.50 5.36
CA ASN A 91 19.79 -10.29 4.00
C ASN A 91 18.25 -10.38 3.99
N ILE A 92 17.59 -9.31 3.57
CA ILE A 92 16.12 -9.18 3.50
C ILE A 92 15.74 -8.75 2.07
N ASN A 93 14.75 -9.41 1.50
CA ASN A 93 14.06 -8.91 0.31
C ASN A 93 12.99 -7.89 0.75
N TYR A 94 13.31 -6.62 0.60
CA TYR A 94 12.45 -5.52 1.07
C TYR A 94 11.13 -5.43 0.29
N SER A 95 11.03 -5.97 -0.93
CA SER A 95 9.77 -6.05 -1.66
C SER A 95 8.78 -7.01 -0.98
N ILE A 96 9.25 -8.23 -0.64
CA ILE A 96 8.46 -9.19 0.12
C ILE A 96 8.09 -8.61 1.50
N ALA A 97 9.07 -8.03 2.18
CA ALA A 97 8.85 -7.44 3.50
C ALA A 97 7.83 -6.30 3.47
N ALA A 98 7.85 -5.44 2.45
CA ALA A 98 6.91 -4.34 2.29
C ALA A 98 5.47 -4.84 2.07
N GLU A 99 5.29 -5.88 1.25
CA GLU A 99 4.00 -6.51 1.05
C GLU A 99 3.42 -7.06 2.35
N PHE A 100 4.21 -7.79 3.14
CA PHE A 100 3.74 -8.36 4.41
C PHE A 100 3.60 -7.32 5.52
N ALA A 101 4.29 -6.20 5.47
CA ALA A 101 4.02 -5.05 6.32
C ALA A 101 2.68 -4.40 5.96
N TYR A 102 2.42 -4.22 4.66
CA TYR A 102 1.14 -3.73 4.15
C TYR A 102 -0.03 -4.58 4.63
N THR A 103 -0.01 -5.88 4.34
CA THR A 103 -1.12 -6.79 4.64
C THR A 103 -1.33 -6.94 6.14
N THR A 104 -0.26 -6.91 6.95
CA THR A 104 -0.35 -6.94 8.42
C THR A 104 -1.13 -5.73 8.95
N VAL A 105 -0.86 -4.54 8.43
CA VAL A 105 -1.60 -3.33 8.83
C VAL A 105 -3.02 -3.37 8.28
N ALA A 106 -3.22 -3.77 7.02
CA ALA A 106 -4.53 -3.85 6.38
C ALA A 106 -5.48 -4.75 7.18
N LYS A 107 -5.05 -5.97 7.56
CA LYS A 107 -5.85 -6.90 8.37
C LYS A 107 -6.36 -6.28 9.68
N LYS A 108 -5.56 -5.43 10.31
CA LYS A 108 -5.96 -4.78 11.56
C LYS A 108 -7.05 -3.72 11.40
N LEU A 109 -7.25 -3.22 10.19
CA LEU A 109 -8.15 -2.08 9.89
C LEU A 109 -9.50 -2.50 9.32
N VAL A 110 -9.60 -3.71 8.78
CA VAL A 110 -10.77 -4.25 8.06
C VAL A 110 -11.55 -5.24 8.91
N PHE A 111 -12.79 -5.56 8.50
CA PHE A 111 -13.59 -6.62 9.13
C PHE A 111 -13.38 -7.96 8.43
N SER A 112 -13.31 -7.94 7.11
CA SER A 112 -13.11 -9.14 6.28
C SER A 112 -11.63 -9.50 6.15
N GLU A 113 -10.93 -9.66 7.30
CA GLU A 113 -9.48 -9.96 7.30
C GLU A 113 -9.12 -11.28 6.62
N TYR A 114 -10.08 -12.22 6.52
CA TYR A 114 -9.90 -13.48 5.81
C TYR A 114 -9.54 -13.27 4.34
N MET A 115 -10.11 -12.25 3.68
CA MET A 115 -9.79 -11.91 2.28
C MET A 115 -8.34 -11.51 2.10
N ILE A 116 -7.77 -10.78 3.07
CA ILE A 116 -6.35 -10.41 3.07
C ILE A 116 -5.48 -11.64 3.36
N THR A 117 -5.94 -12.53 4.24
CA THR A 117 -5.21 -13.77 4.57
C THR A 117 -5.13 -14.70 3.36
N ASP A 118 -6.22 -14.86 2.62
CA ASP A 118 -6.25 -15.64 1.38
C ASP A 118 -5.33 -15.05 0.32
N PHE A 119 -5.34 -13.72 0.19
CA PHE A 119 -4.43 -12.99 -0.68
C PHE A 119 -2.96 -13.21 -0.28
N GLU A 120 -2.61 -13.09 1.01
CA GLU A 120 -1.24 -13.38 1.49
C GLU A 120 -0.78 -14.79 1.13
N ASN A 121 -1.67 -15.78 1.22
CA ASN A 121 -1.33 -17.15 0.88
C ASN A 121 -1.06 -17.32 -0.61
N ALA A 122 -1.85 -16.65 -1.46
CA ALA A 122 -1.62 -16.64 -2.90
C ALA A 122 -0.29 -15.94 -3.26
N GLU A 123 0.01 -14.79 -2.65
CA GLU A 123 1.27 -14.06 -2.89
C GLU A 123 2.50 -14.85 -2.42
N LYS A 124 2.43 -15.61 -1.33
CA LYS A 124 3.51 -16.53 -0.90
C LYS A 124 3.86 -17.53 -2.00
N GLU A 125 2.85 -18.09 -2.66
CA GLU A 125 3.10 -19.04 -3.75
C GLU A 125 3.70 -18.33 -4.98
N ILE A 126 3.28 -17.10 -5.28
CA ILE A 126 3.88 -16.28 -6.33
C ILE A 126 5.38 -16.05 -6.05
N TRP A 127 5.74 -15.68 -4.82
CA TRP A 127 7.13 -15.46 -4.43
C TRP A 127 7.98 -16.74 -4.49
N LYS A 128 7.44 -17.88 -4.08
CA LYS A 128 8.12 -19.18 -4.17
C LYS A 128 8.45 -19.56 -5.63
N ASN A 129 7.56 -19.20 -6.56
CA ASN A 129 7.74 -19.50 -7.99
C ASN A 129 8.76 -18.60 -8.69
N LYS A 130 9.32 -17.59 -8.00
CA LYS A 130 10.32 -16.66 -8.56
C LYS A 130 11.78 -17.08 -8.41
N ASN A 131 12.07 -18.35 -8.10
CA ASN A 131 13.43 -18.84 -7.85
C ASN A 131 14.18 -18.07 -6.73
N ILE A 132 13.46 -17.57 -5.73
CA ILE A 132 14.03 -16.94 -4.54
C ILE A 132 14.21 -18.01 -3.47
N ASP A 133 15.33 -17.98 -2.75
CA ASP A 133 15.57 -18.89 -1.64
C ASP A 133 14.44 -18.81 -0.59
N THR A 134 13.89 -19.97 -0.23
CA THR A 134 12.79 -20.07 0.74
C THR A 134 13.15 -19.49 2.11
N VAL A 135 14.41 -19.61 2.52
CA VAL A 135 14.88 -19.04 3.78
C VAL A 135 14.82 -17.51 3.71
N LEU A 136 15.25 -16.91 2.59
CA LEU A 136 15.15 -15.48 2.35
C LEU A 136 13.69 -15.01 2.31
N ILE A 137 12.79 -15.75 1.67
CA ILE A 137 11.36 -15.45 1.65
C ILE A 137 10.81 -15.40 3.08
N ASN A 138 11.03 -16.47 3.87
CA ASN A 138 10.50 -16.56 5.22
C ASN A 138 11.05 -15.49 6.16
N LYS A 139 12.33 -15.15 6.08
CA LYS A 139 12.94 -14.05 6.83
C LYS A 139 12.33 -12.71 6.45
N SER A 140 12.13 -12.46 5.17
CA SER A 140 11.54 -11.23 4.65
C SER A 140 10.09 -11.07 5.11
N ILE A 141 9.31 -12.15 5.07
CA ILE A 141 7.94 -12.19 5.60
C ILE A 141 7.94 -11.87 7.11
N ALA A 142 8.80 -12.52 7.89
CA ALA A 142 8.87 -12.29 9.33
C ALA A 142 9.24 -10.84 9.67
N TYR A 143 10.20 -10.28 8.93
CA TYR A 143 10.57 -8.88 9.06
C TYR A 143 9.40 -7.94 8.71
N GLY A 144 8.71 -8.17 7.60
CA GLY A 144 7.55 -7.40 7.18
C GLY A 144 6.42 -7.42 8.22
N ILE A 145 6.09 -8.59 8.74
CA ILE A 145 5.09 -8.73 9.82
C ILE A 145 5.49 -7.95 11.07
N ASN A 146 6.76 -8.00 11.47
CA ASN A 146 7.24 -7.25 12.62
C ASN A 146 7.18 -5.74 12.40
N ALA A 147 7.58 -5.26 11.21
CA ALA A 147 7.43 -3.86 10.81
C ALA A 147 5.96 -3.42 10.82
N GLY A 148 5.07 -4.23 10.26
CA GLY A 148 3.63 -3.97 10.27
C GLY A 148 3.06 -3.85 11.69
N LYS A 149 3.48 -4.70 12.63
CA LYS A 149 3.08 -4.60 14.05
C LYS A 149 3.50 -3.28 14.70
N GLN A 150 4.73 -2.82 14.44
CA GLN A 150 5.18 -1.51 14.93
C GLN A 150 4.33 -0.36 14.35
N MET A 151 3.92 -0.46 13.09
CA MET A 151 3.01 0.51 12.47
C MET A 151 1.61 0.47 13.06
N ILE A 152 1.09 -0.71 13.41
CA ILE A 152 -0.22 -0.84 14.08
C ILE A 152 -0.24 -0.06 15.40
N ASP A 153 0.82 -0.12 16.21
CA ASP A 153 0.91 0.64 17.46
C ASP A 153 0.81 2.15 17.23
N TRP A 154 1.39 2.65 16.15
CA TRP A 154 1.26 4.03 15.75
C TRP A 154 -0.15 4.38 15.26
N VAL A 155 -0.73 3.55 14.39
CA VAL A 155 -2.11 3.71 13.87
C VAL A 155 -3.11 3.75 15.02
N MET A 156 -2.98 2.90 16.03
CA MET A 156 -3.89 2.88 17.19
C MET A 156 -3.81 4.19 18.00
N LYS A 157 -2.64 4.84 18.06
CA LYS A 157 -2.47 6.14 18.72
C LYS A 157 -3.09 7.31 17.93
N ASP A 158 -3.40 7.14 16.66
CA ASP A 158 -4.11 8.12 15.83
C ASP A 158 -5.63 8.11 16.04
N ASN A 159 -6.10 7.47 17.09
CA ASN A 159 -7.51 7.37 17.49
C ASN A 159 -8.43 6.73 16.41
N TYR A 160 -7.90 5.95 15.47
CA TYR A 160 -8.69 5.31 14.42
C TYR A 160 -9.87 4.53 14.99
N THR A 161 -9.61 3.65 15.96
CA THR A 161 -10.64 2.84 16.61
C THR A 161 -11.61 3.70 17.41
N TYR A 162 -11.10 4.67 18.17
CA TYR A 162 -11.91 5.56 18.98
C TYR A 162 -12.91 6.37 18.14
N ILE A 163 -12.46 6.97 17.04
CA ILE A 163 -13.32 7.77 16.14
C ILE A 163 -14.47 6.94 15.57
N ARG A 164 -14.27 5.64 15.35
CA ARG A 164 -15.32 4.73 14.88
C ARG A 164 -16.39 4.41 15.92
N THR A 165 -16.12 4.62 17.19
CA THR A 165 -17.09 4.44 18.29
C THR A 165 -17.86 5.71 18.63
N LEU A 166 -17.46 6.87 18.05
CA LEU A 166 -18.15 8.12 18.29
C LEU A 166 -19.58 8.10 17.72
N GLN A 167 -20.45 8.82 18.38
CA GLN A 167 -21.81 9.03 17.90
C GLN A 167 -21.79 9.70 16.52
N ARG A 168 -22.68 9.27 15.63
CA ARG A 168 -22.81 9.88 14.30
C ARG A 168 -23.13 11.36 14.45
N TYR A 169 -22.54 12.18 13.56
CA TYR A 169 -22.83 13.60 13.51
C TYR A 169 -24.33 13.81 13.27
N VAL A 170 -24.93 14.59 14.14
CA VAL A 170 -26.33 15.03 13.98
C VAL A 170 -26.33 16.43 13.41
N LEU A 171 -27.08 16.64 12.32
CA LEU A 171 -27.22 17.95 11.70
C LEU A 171 -27.77 18.96 12.70
N SER A 172 -27.11 20.09 12.80
CA SER A 172 -27.51 21.21 13.66
C SER A 172 -27.90 22.40 12.79
N ASP A 173 -28.86 23.20 13.24
CA ASP A 173 -29.28 24.43 12.59
C ASP A 173 -28.34 25.61 12.85
N SER A 174 -27.31 25.41 13.66
CA SER A 174 -26.28 26.44 13.89
C SER A 174 -25.64 26.92 12.57
N ALA A 175 -25.47 28.22 12.43
CA ALA A 175 -24.86 28.82 11.24
C ALA A 175 -23.40 28.36 11.01
N ALA A 176 -22.70 27.98 12.07
CA ALA A 176 -21.32 27.45 12.01
C ALA A 176 -21.25 25.93 11.82
N ALA A 177 -22.39 25.21 11.84
CA ALA A 177 -22.39 23.77 11.67
C ALA A 177 -22.22 23.38 10.21
N TRP A 178 -21.42 22.31 9.98
CA TRP A 178 -21.36 21.71 8.65
C TRP A 178 -22.73 21.17 8.25
N LYS A 179 -23.14 21.50 7.03
CA LYS A 179 -24.36 20.96 6.40
C LYS A 179 -23.97 20.28 5.08
N PRO A 180 -24.58 19.14 4.73
CA PRO A 180 -24.34 18.50 3.45
C PRO A 180 -24.76 19.44 2.32
N THR A 181 -23.95 19.49 1.27
CA THR A 181 -24.34 20.16 0.02
C THR A 181 -25.55 19.42 -0.56
N ALA A 182 -26.58 20.14 -0.93
CA ALA A 182 -27.74 19.54 -1.58
C ALA A 182 -27.29 18.88 -2.89
N ASP A 183 -27.34 17.57 -2.94
CA ASP A 183 -27.16 16.83 -4.17
C ASP A 183 -28.51 16.83 -4.93
N ARG A 184 -28.49 17.23 -6.20
CA ARG A 184 -29.69 17.29 -7.04
C ARG A 184 -30.42 15.92 -7.18
N LYS A 185 -29.80 14.83 -6.74
CA LYS A 185 -30.36 13.48 -6.81
C LYS A 185 -30.88 12.93 -5.49
N SER A 186 -30.66 13.60 -4.37
CA SER A 186 -31.06 13.14 -3.03
C SER A 186 -32.25 13.91 -2.45
N VAL A 187 -33.03 14.61 -3.29
CA VAL A 187 -34.31 15.17 -2.88
C VAL A 187 -35.39 14.11 -3.14
N VAL A 188 -35.55 13.20 -2.20
CA VAL A 188 -36.74 12.36 -2.04
C VAL A 188 -37.29 12.59 -0.65
#